data_adc44fba87eed19d5b2c19303dfd39f8
#
_entry.id   adc44fba87eed19d5b2c19303dfd39f8
#
_cell.length_a   1.000
_cell.length_b   1.000
_cell.length_c   1.000
_cell.angle_alpha   90.00
_cell.angle_beta   90.00
_cell.angle_gamma   90.00
#
_symmetry.space_group_name_H-M   'P 1'
#
loop_
_entity.id
_entity.type
_entity.pdbx_description
1 polymer ?
#
loop_
_entity_poly.entity_id
_entity_poly.type
_entity_poly.pdbx_seq_one_letter_code
_entity_poly.pdbx_strand_id
1 'polypeptide(L)'
;MKIVKNSFVLIFWFTVSIAFAQTPNEMSAPTINIVEENFYAALKEKAIENYDKAVDYLQQNIAKEPNNPVFHNQLGKNYLALKNYTQAEKSFQKAIELNPNQKWYWADLYDVYHTTKDFKKAIPIVTKLIEFDKDYQDDLVSLYMHAKEFDKALFLIETMEKQSKLSIVMERYKLQLLTEKNYGNKLKSDYKEAVSNNPLDEKSYVSLIQSYISNNQFDKAYDIIAEMAKKVPNSDWVQVLLFRNALKNNQYPPAYKALTNVVNSSAITELMKHRVFNEYLIFVNQSYYRFYKYYFQ
;
A
#
# COMPACT_ATOMS: atom_id res chain seq x y z
N MET A 1 -82.65 -33.34 76.89
CA MET A 1 -82.01 -33.47 75.65
C MET A 1 -82.41 -32.27 74.78
N LYS A 2 -81.58 -31.18 74.82
CA LYS A 2 -81.92 -29.95 74.13
C LYS A 2 -80.77 -29.58 73.23
N ILE A 3 -81.09 -29.46 71.97
CA ILE A 3 -80.24 -29.12 70.88
C ILE A 3 -80.21 -27.60 70.80
N VAL A 4 -79.01 -26.99 71.06
CA VAL A 4 -78.82 -25.58 70.88
C VAL A 4 -78.25 -25.31 69.48
N LYS A 5 -79.01 -24.57 68.65
CA LYS A 5 -78.61 -24.07 67.36
C LYS A 5 -77.76 -22.79 67.56
N ASN A 6 -76.52 -22.90 67.20
CA ASN A 6 -75.70 -21.73 67.03
C ASN A 6 -75.78 -21.21 65.61
N SER A 7 -76.30 -20.00 65.43
CA SER A 7 -76.30 -19.27 64.17
C SER A 7 -74.96 -18.45 64.10
N PHE A 8 -74.11 -18.84 63.14
CA PHE A 8 -72.92 -18.05 62.79
C PHE A 8 -73.33 -16.96 61.82
N VAL A 9 -73.23 -15.71 62.24
CA VAL A 9 -73.36 -14.55 61.38
C VAL A 9 -71.98 -14.26 60.73
N LEU A 10 -71.89 -14.59 59.44
CA LEU A 10 -70.72 -14.23 58.67
C LEU A 10 -70.84 -12.75 58.25
N ILE A 11 -70.02 -11.91 58.87
CA ILE A 11 -69.78 -10.48 58.46
C ILE A 11 -68.82 -10.51 57.31
N PHE A 12 -69.32 -10.26 56.09
CA PHE A 12 -68.50 -10.10 54.89
C PHE A 12 -67.89 -8.66 54.86
N TRP A 13 -66.60 -8.59 55.17
CA TRP A 13 -65.84 -7.32 55.00
C TRP A 13 -65.55 -7.15 53.54
N PHE A 14 -66.18 -6.19 52.89
CA PHE A 14 -65.91 -5.74 51.53
C PHE A 14 -64.72 -4.77 51.60
N THR A 15 -63.50 -5.26 51.37
CA THR A 15 -62.34 -4.37 51.18
C THR A 15 -62.42 -3.80 49.77
N VAL A 16 -62.80 -2.52 49.69
CA VAL A 16 -62.67 -1.76 48.46
C VAL A 16 -61.16 -1.49 48.20
N SER A 17 -60.57 -2.31 47.30
CA SER A 17 -59.27 -2.05 46.78
C SER A 17 -59.35 -0.82 45.86
N ILE A 18 -58.89 0.33 46.32
CA ILE A 18 -58.67 1.49 45.46
C ILE A 18 -57.45 1.14 44.63
N ALA A 19 -57.69 0.73 43.37
CA ALA A 19 -56.64 0.66 42.37
C ALA A 19 -56.17 2.09 42.10
N PHE A 20 -55.01 2.42 42.61
CA PHE A 20 -54.28 3.58 42.06
C PHE A 20 -54.00 3.29 40.59
N ALA A 21 -54.77 3.89 39.72
CA ALA A 21 -54.39 4.00 38.32
C ALA A 21 -53.05 4.71 38.27
N GLN A 22 -51.97 3.97 38.06
CA GLN A 22 -50.71 4.56 37.64
C GLN A 22 -51.04 5.37 36.40
N THR A 23 -50.92 6.67 36.47
CA THR A 23 -50.89 7.53 35.29
C THR A 23 -49.79 6.97 34.39
N PRO A 24 -50.07 6.77 33.12
CA PRO A 24 -49.02 6.39 32.18
C PRO A 24 -47.92 7.45 32.37
N ASN A 25 -46.73 6.97 32.71
CA ASN A 25 -45.54 7.84 32.60
C ASN A 25 -45.66 8.46 31.19
N GLU A 26 -45.86 9.76 31.14
CA GLU A 26 -45.66 10.49 29.89
C GLU A 26 -44.27 10.08 29.44
N MET A 27 -44.18 9.18 28.45
CA MET A 27 -42.96 8.98 27.72
C MET A 27 -42.65 10.37 27.16
N SER A 28 -41.73 11.08 27.85
CA SER A 28 -41.21 12.32 27.32
C SER A 28 -40.84 12.02 25.88
N ALA A 29 -41.46 12.72 24.94
CA ALA A 29 -41.09 12.58 23.53
C ALA A 29 -39.57 12.63 23.45
N PRO A 30 -38.92 11.70 22.70
CA PRO A 30 -37.47 11.69 22.62
C PRO A 30 -37.02 13.09 22.26
N THR A 31 -36.22 13.67 23.13
CA THR A 31 -35.64 15.01 22.90
C THR A 31 -34.88 14.90 21.60
N ILE A 32 -35.42 15.49 20.54
CA ILE A 32 -34.82 15.46 19.22
C ILE A 32 -33.42 16.08 19.33
N ASN A 33 -32.39 15.24 19.18
CA ASN A 33 -31.02 15.73 19.12
C ASN A 33 -30.79 16.37 17.75
N ILE A 34 -30.92 17.66 17.66
CA ILE A 34 -30.79 18.42 16.42
C ILE A 34 -29.41 18.21 15.74
N VAL A 35 -28.36 17.90 16.51
CA VAL A 35 -27.03 17.59 15.97
C VAL A 35 -27.05 16.25 15.24
N GLU A 36 -27.72 15.27 15.83
CA GLU A 36 -27.89 13.96 15.22
C GLU A 36 -28.77 14.01 13.96
N GLU A 37 -29.88 14.73 14.02
CA GLU A 37 -30.75 14.93 12.85
C GLU A 37 -30.01 15.62 11.70
N ASN A 38 -29.32 16.71 11.98
CA ASN A 38 -28.53 17.41 10.97
C ASN A 38 -27.44 16.50 10.40
N PHE A 39 -26.82 15.64 11.21
CA PHE A 39 -25.81 14.73 10.73
C PHE A 39 -26.39 13.71 9.75
N TYR A 40 -27.53 13.08 10.09
CA TYR A 40 -28.22 12.18 9.19
C TYR A 40 -28.72 12.87 7.94
N ALA A 41 -29.21 14.11 8.06
CA ALA A 41 -29.60 14.92 6.91
C ALA A 41 -28.40 15.19 5.99
N ALA A 42 -27.25 15.54 6.54
CA ALA A 42 -26.02 15.73 5.77
C ALA A 42 -25.60 14.46 5.02
N LEU A 43 -25.65 13.29 5.69
CA LEU A 43 -25.32 12.01 5.04
C LEU A 43 -26.31 11.66 3.92
N LYS A 44 -27.60 11.95 4.11
CA LYS A 44 -28.65 11.75 3.10
C LYS A 44 -28.41 12.66 1.88
N GLU A 45 -28.18 13.95 2.10
CA GLU A 45 -27.92 14.91 1.02
C GLU A 45 -26.65 14.54 0.25
N LYS A 46 -25.59 14.11 0.95
CA LYS A 46 -24.37 13.57 0.33
C LYS A 46 -24.66 12.33 -0.55
N ALA A 47 -25.51 11.42 -0.08
CA ALA A 47 -25.85 10.19 -0.80
C ALA A 47 -26.58 10.46 -2.13
N ILE A 48 -27.28 11.60 -2.24
CA ILE A 48 -27.93 12.07 -3.47
C ILE A 48 -27.11 13.15 -4.19
N GLU A 49 -25.80 13.26 -3.86
CA GLU A 49 -24.83 14.18 -4.46
C GLU A 49 -25.17 15.68 -4.27
N ASN A 50 -26.04 16.01 -3.33
CA ASN A 50 -26.36 17.39 -2.97
C ASN A 50 -25.36 17.92 -1.93
N TYR A 51 -24.10 18.04 -2.35
CA TYR A 51 -22.97 18.31 -1.45
C TYR A 51 -23.06 19.69 -0.78
N ASP A 52 -23.57 20.72 -1.44
CA ASP A 52 -23.72 22.05 -0.86
C ASP A 52 -24.63 22.01 0.36
N LYS A 53 -25.77 21.34 0.24
CA LYS A 53 -26.72 21.22 1.34
C LYS A 53 -26.19 20.36 2.48
N ALA A 54 -25.41 19.31 2.15
CA ALA A 54 -24.69 18.51 3.15
C ALA A 54 -23.68 19.36 3.93
N VAL A 55 -22.99 20.29 3.26
CA VAL A 55 -22.06 21.26 3.87
C VAL A 55 -22.80 22.13 4.87
N ASP A 56 -23.98 22.68 4.50
CA ASP A 56 -24.79 23.57 5.38
C ASP A 56 -25.16 22.84 6.70
N TYR A 57 -25.65 21.61 6.63
CA TYR A 57 -25.98 20.82 7.81
C TYR A 57 -24.76 20.55 8.68
N LEU A 58 -23.62 20.21 8.09
CA LEU A 58 -22.38 19.93 8.82
C LEU A 58 -21.83 21.20 9.49
N GLN A 59 -21.94 22.38 8.85
CA GLN A 59 -21.54 23.65 9.45
C GLN A 59 -22.41 23.99 10.66
N GLN A 60 -23.72 23.73 10.60
CA GLN A 60 -24.61 23.90 11.74
C GLN A 60 -24.21 22.98 12.91
N ASN A 61 -23.80 21.76 12.63
CA ASN A 61 -23.31 20.83 13.65
C ASN A 61 -21.98 21.29 14.25
N ILE A 62 -21.04 21.73 13.42
CA ILE A 62 -19.75 22.27 13.86
C ILE A 62 -19.94 23.51 14.74
N ALA A 63 -20.94 24.36 14.45
CA ALA A 63 -21.25 25.51 15.31
C ALA A 63 -21.70 25.12 16.71
N LYS A 64 -22.30 23.92 16.85
CA LYS A 64 -22.73 23.36 18.15
C LYS A 64 -21.65 22.53 18.84
N GLU A 65 -20.93 21.72 18.05
CA GLU A 65 -19.88 20.81 18.50
C GLU A 65 -18.59 21.04 17.69
N PRO A 66 -17.84 22.12 17.95
CA PRO A 66 -16.69 22.49 17.12
C PRO A 66 -15.50 21.52 17.23
N ASN A 67 -15.49 20.70 18.28
CA ASN A 67 -14.41 19.73 18.53
C ASN A 67 -14.77 18.29 18.14
N ASN A 68 -15.84 18.10 17.37
CA ASN A 68 -16.19 16.77 16.85
C ASN A 68 -15.44 16.48 15.54
N PRO A 69 -14.41 15.61 15.54
CA PRO A 69 -13.59 15.38 14.35
C PRO A 69 -14.37 14.75 13.19
N VAL A 70 -15.45 14.02 13.50
CA VAL A 70 -16.27 13.36 12.47
C VAL A 70 -16.95 14.40 11.57
N PHE A 71 -17.45 15.51 12.15
CA PHE A 71 -18.09 16.56 11.37
C PHE A 71 -17.11 17.28 10.45
N HIS A 72 -15.91 17.56 10.93
CA HIS A 72 -14.85 18.15 10.11
C HIS A 72 -14.42 17.21 8.98
N ASN A 73 -14.28 15.90 9.26
CA ASN A 73 -13.95 14.93 8.23
C ASN A 73 -15.06 14.82 7.16
N GLN A 74 -16.33 14.73 7.57
CA GLN A 74 -17.44 14.69 6.62
C GLN A 74 -17.56 15.99 5.82
N LEU A 75 -17.31 17.14 6.44
CA LEU A 75 -17.26 18.43 5.76
C LEU A 75 -16.15 18.44 4.68
N GLY A 76 -14.95 17.94 5.00
CA GLY A 76 -13.86 17.79 4.04
C GLY A 76 -14.23 16.90 2.86
N LYS A 77 -14.93 15.79 3.09
CA LYS A 77 -15.40 14.88 2.02
C LYS A 77 -16.39 15.55 1.07
N ASN A 78 -17.30 16.38 1.58
CA ASN A 78 -18.23 17.12 0.74
C ASN A 78 -17.51 18.22 -0.06
N TYR A 79 -16.58 18.96 0.55
CA TYR A 79 -15.76 19.92 -0.18
C TYR A 79 -14.87 19.27 -1.26
N LEU A 80 -14.35 18.08 -1.01
CA LEU A 80 -13.59 17.33 -2.00
C LEU A 80 -14.46 16.95 -3.20
N ALA A 81 -15.70 16.49 -2.96
CA ALA A 81 -16.67 16.19 -4.00
C ALA A 81 -17.04 17.44 -4.82
N LEU A 82 -17.16 18.60 -4.17
CA LEU A 82 -17.35 19.92 -4.80
C LEU A 82 -16.08 20.46 -5.49
N LYS A 83 -14.96 19.71 -5.44
CA LYS A 83 -13.66 20.15 -5.94
C LYS A 83 -13.12 21.43 -5.27
N ASN A 84 -13.64 21.74 -4.08
CA ASN A 84 -13.13 22.83 -3.26
C ASN A 84 -11.98 22.32 -2.39
N TYR A 85 -10.84 22.07 -3.03
CA TYR A 85 -9.67 21.43 -2.42
C TYR A 85 -9.12 22.21 -1.22
N THR A 86 -9.19 23.54 -1.27
CA THR A 86 -8.71 24.39 -0.16
C THR A 86 -9.53 24.21 1.11
N GLN A 87 -10.86 24.12 1.00
CA GLN A 87 -11.71 23.90 2.16
C GLN A 87 -11.68 22.44 2.62
N ALA A 88 -11.52 21.48 1.69
CA ALA A 88 -11.33 20.08 2.00
C ALA A 88 -10.05 19.90 2.84
N GLU A 89 -8.92 20.46 2.41
CA GLU A 89 -7.63 20.43 3.13
C GLU A 89 -7.79 20.94 4.56
N LYS A 90 -8.37 22.15 4.74
CA LYS A 90 -8.59 22.74 6.07
C LYS A 90 -9.45 21.84 6.97
N SER A 91 -10.52 21.28 6.41
CA SER A 91 -11.45 20.45 7.17
C SER A 91 -10.80 19.13 7.62
N PHE A 92 -10.05 18.48 6.73
CA PHE A 92 -9.31 17.24 7.09
C PHE A 92 -8.18 17.52 8.09
N GLN A 93 -7.44 18.64 7.92
CA GLN A 93 -6.43 19.04 8.90
C GLN A 93 -7.04 19.25 10.29
N LYS A 94 -8.22 19.86 10.37
CA LYS A 94 -8.92 20.05 11.65
C LYS A 94 -9.38 18.71 12.25
N ALA A 95 -9.87 17.77 11.44
CA ALA A 95 -10.21 16.43 11.90
C ALA A 95 -8.99 15.68 12.46
N ILE A 96 -7.83 15.80 11.80
CA ILE A 96 -6.56 15.22 12.24
C ILE A 96 -6.08 15.87 13.54
N GLU A 97 -6.15 17.19 13.66
CA GLU A 97 -5.79 17.92 14.88
C GLU A 97 -6.59 17.40 16.08
N LEU A 98 -7.88 17.17 15.89
CA LEU A 98 -8.79 16.70 16.93
C LEU A 98 -8.62 15.21 17.27
N ASN A 99 -8.27 14.38 16.30
CA ASN A 99 -8.01 12.96 16.49
C ASN A 99 -6.92 12.44 15.56
N PRO A 100 -5.63 12.59 15.92
CA PRO A 100 -4.50 12.23 15.07
C PRO A 100 -4.30 10.71 14.91
N ASN A 101 -4.94 9.90 15.73
CA ASN A 101 -4.80 8.44 15.68
C ASN A 101 -5.78 7.77 14.72
N GLN A 102 -6.64 8.54 14.05
CA GLN A 102 -7.59 8.00 13.08
C GLN A 102 -6.96 7.98 11.68
N LYS A 103 -6.54 6.80 11.23
CA LYS A 103 -5.90 6.55 9.92
C LYS A 103 -6.68 7.21 8.76
N TRP A 104 -8.02 7.09 8.78
CA TRP A 104 -8.85 7.54 7.67
C TRP A 104 -8.81 9.05 7.44
N TYR A 105 -8.57 9.87 8.47
CA TYR A 105 -8.45 11.32 8.30
C TYR A 105 -7.18 11.69 7.53
N TRP A 106 -6.09 10.96 7.77
CA TRP A 106 -4.84 11.11 7.02
C TRP A 106 -4.99 10.65 5.57
N ALA A 107 -5.69 9.53 5.34
CA ALA A 107 -5.95 9.03 4.00
C ALA A 107 -6.83 10.00 3.20
N ASP A 108 -7.90 10.55 3.80
CA ASP A 108 -8.75 11.55 3.16
C ASP A 108 -7.96 12.84 2.81
N LEU A 109 -7.00 13.26 3.65
CA LEU A 109 -6.12 14.40 3.34
C LEU A 109 -5.12 14.05 2.23
N TYR A 110 -4.60 12.84 2.22
CA TYR A 110 -3.75 12.35 1.14
C TYR A 110 -4.47 12.40 -0.22
N ASP A 111 -5.74 12.00 -0.27
CA ASP A 111 -6.55 12.06 -1.49
C ASP A 111 -6.65 13.47 -2.07
N VAL A 112 -6.72 14.51 -1.22
CA VAL A 112 -6.68 15.91 -1.68
C VAL A 112 -5.38 16.21 -2.39
N TYR A 113 -4.23 15.89 -1.77
CA TYR A 113 -2.92 16.19 -2.34
C TYR A 113 -2.59 15.34 -3.55
N HIS A 114 -3.05 14.10 -3.59
CA HIS A 114 -2.92 13.23 -4.75
C HIS A 114 -3.72 13.77 -5.95
N THR A 115 -4.98 14.17 -5.71
CA THR A 115 -5.87 14.74 -6.73
C THR A 115 -5.33 16.06 -7.29
N THR A 116 -4.78 16.92 -6.42
CA THR A 116 -4.19 18.21 -6.80
C THR A 116 -2.74 18.10 -7.30
N LYS A 117 -2.15 16.89 -7.26
CA LYS A 117 -0.75 16.61 -7.58
C LYS A 117 0.25 17.42 -6.76
N ASP A 118 -0.13 17.79 -5.54
CA ASP A 118 0.78 18.45 -4.60
C ASP A 118 1.63 17.39 -3.87
N PHE A 119 2.57 16.80 -4.61
CA PHE A 119 3.41 15.73 -4.12
C PHE A 119 4.26 16.13 -2.89
N LYS A 120 4.64 17.42 -2.79
CA LYS A 120 5.40 17.91 -1.64
C LYS A 120 4.59 17.86 -0.35
N LYS A 121 3.31 18.24 -0.40
CA LYS A 121 2.42 18.13 0.75
C LYS A 121 1.98 16.68 1.02
N ALA A 122 1.90 15.84 0.00
CA ALA A 122 1.55 14.43 0.13
C ALA A 122 2.60 13.62 0.91
N ILE A 123 3.90 13.89 0.70
CA ILE A 123 5.00 13.13 1.31
C ILE A 123 4.89 13.01 2.84
N PRO A 124 4.76 14.09 3.63
CA PRO A 124 4.65 13.96 5.08
C PRO A 124 3.36 13.22 5.53
N ILE A 125 2.29 13.34 4.76
CA ILE A 125 1.03 12.64 5.06
C ILE A 125 1.19 11.13 4.86
N VAL A 126 1.75 10.71 3.71
CA VAL A 126 2.00 9.29 3.43
C VAL A 126 3.05 8.72 4.40
N THR A 127 4.06 9.50 4.77
CA THR A 127 5.02 9.09 5.82
C THR A 127 4.31 8.76 7.14
N LYS A 128 3.29 9.56 7.50
CA LYS A 128 2.47 9.26 8.69
C LYS A 128 1.57 8.04 8.49
N LEU A 129 1.01 7.85 7.29
CA LEU A 129 0.18 6.68 6.97
C LEU A 129 0.94 5.36 7.07
N ILE A 130 2.24 5.33 6.76
CA ILE A 130 3.10 4.15 6.91
C ILE A 130 3.18 3.67 8.37
N GLU A 131 3.04 4.56 9.37
CA GLU A 131 2.99 4.15 10.77
C GLU A 131 1.75 3.31 11.10
N PHE A 132 0.65 3.53 10.37
CA PHE A 132 -0.58 2.74 10.48
C PHE A 132 -0.59 1.51 9.59
N ASP A 133 0.05 1.61 8.40
CA ASP A 133 -0.03 0.58 7.38
C ASP A 133 1.17 0.69 6.42
N LYS A 134 1.97 -0.37 6.39
CA LYS A 134 3.20 -0.40 5.58
C LYS A 134 2.93 -0.40 4.06
N ASP A 135 1.73 -0.76 3.62
CA ASP A 135 1.39 -0.78 2.20
C ASP A 135 1.53 0.61 1.54
N TYR A 136 1.43 1.70 2.33
CA TYR A 136 1.71 3.06 1.86
C TYR A 136 3.19 3.33 1.51
N GLN A 137 4.10 2.38 1.71
CA GLN A 137 5.49 2.55 1.26
C GLN A 137 5.58 2.67 -0.27
N ASP A 138 4.74 1.95 -1.01
CA ASP A 138 4.68 2.03 -2.48
C ASP A 138 4.26 3.44 -2.94
N ASP A 139 3.27 4.03 -2.25
CA ASP A 139 2.84 5.42 -2.50
C ASP A 139 3.97 6.41 -2.22
N LEU A 140 4.71 6.22 -1.13
CA LEU A 140 5.83 7.11 -0.79
C LEU A 140 6.95 7.05 -1.83
N VAL A 141 7.28 5.85 -2.33
CA VAL A 141 8.24 5.71 -3.45
C VAL A 141 7.74 6.48 -4.68
N SER A 142 6.47 6.29 -5.04
CA SER A 142 5.85 7.00 -6.18
C SER A 142 5.92 8.53 -6.01
N LEU A 143 5.64 9.03 -4.81
CA LEU A 143 5.72 10.46 -4.49
C LEU A 143 7.15 10.99 -4.61
N TYR A 144 8.16 10.25 -4.12
CA TYR A 144 9.57 10.63 -4.29
C TYR A 144 9.99 10.65 -5.77
N MET A 145 9.51 9.69 -6.57
CA MET A 145 9.76 9.67 -8.02
C MET A 145 9.17 10.92 -8.69
N HIS A 146 7.93 11.28 -8.39
CA HIS A 146 7.30 12.50 -8.93
C HIS A 146 7.93 13.80 -8.44
N ALA A 147 8.39 13.82 -7.19
CA ALA A 147 9.12 14.96 -6.62
C ALA A 147 10.58 15.05 -7.10
N LYS A 148 11.06 14.07 -7.89
CA LYS A 148 12.45 13.90 -8.33
C LYS A 148 13.45 13.77 -7.16
N GLU A 149 12.98 13.27 -6.02
CA GLU A 149 13.79 12.96 -4.85
C GLU A 149 14.36 11.53 -4.96
N PHE A 150 15.13 11.30 -6.02
CA PHE A 150 15.56 9.98 -6.46
C PHE A 150 16.40 9.22 -5.43
N ASP A 151 17.23 9.91 -4.66
CA ASP A 151 18.03 9.29 -3.58
C ASP A 151 17.11 8.69 -2.50
N LYS A 152 16.03 9.40 -2.13
CA LYS A 152 15.06 8.92 -1.15
C LYS A 152 14.23 7.76 -1.69
N ALA A 153 13.81 7.84 -2.97
CA ALA A 153 13.09 6.76 -3.63
C ALA A 153 13.93 5.48 -3.64
N LEU A 154 15.20 5.57 -4.07
CA LEU A 154 16.08 4.40 -4.12
C LEU A 154 16.35 3.82 -2.73
N PHE A 155 16.64 4.66 -1.74
CA PHE A 155 16.87 4.23 -0.36
C PHE A 155 15.66 3.47 0.21
N LEU A 156 14.45 3.98 -0.05
CA LEU A 156 13.22 3.30 0.40
C LEU A 156 13.03 1.96 -0.32
N ILE A 157 13.18 1.91 -1.65
CA ILE A 157 13.09 0.67 -2.42
C ILE A 157 14.10 -0.38 -1.92
N GLU A 158 15.36 0.01 -1.68
CA GLU A 158 16.39 -0.90 -1.14
C GLU A 158 16.08 -1.37 0.28
N THR A 159 15.39 -0.54 1.06
CA THR A 159 14.93 -0.92 2.40
C THR A 159 13.79 -1.94 2.34
N MET A 160 12.84 -1.74 1.42
CA MET A 160 11.74 -2.68 1.17
C MET A 160 12.26 -4.02 0.66
N GLU A 161 13.23 -4.00 -0.27
CA GLU A 161 13.87 -5.19 -0.84
C GLU A 161 14.54 -6.08 0.22
N LYS A 162 15.09 -5.49 1.28
CA LYS A 162 15.67 -6.25 2.41
C LYS A 162 14.61 -6.95 3.27
N GLN A 163 13.39 -6.45 3.26
CA GLN A 163 12.29 -6.96 4.11
C GLN A 163 11.42 -7.98 3.38
N SER A 164 11.23 -7.79 2.09
CA SER A 164 10.39 -8.65 1.25
C SER A 164 10.77 -8.52 -0.23
N LYS A 165 10.23 -9.44 -1.05
CA LYS A 165 10.35 -9.34 -2.51
C LYS A 165 9.63 -8.07 -2.99
N LEU A 166 10.30 -7.31 -3.84
CA LEU A 166 9.70 -6.11 -4.46
C LEU A 166 8.54 -6.46 -5.38
N SER A 167 7.56 -5.57 -5.45
CA SER A 167 6.54 -5.62 -6.50
C SER A 167 7.16 -5.27 -7.87
N ILE A 168 6.51 -5.72 -8.95
CA ILE A 168 6.94 -5.41 -10.33
C ILE A 168 7.02 -3.88 -10.55
N VAL A 169 6.17 -3.12 -9.89
CA VAL A 169 6.17 -1.64 -9.97
C VAL A 169 7.43 -1.08 -9.32
N MET A 170 7.79 -1.58 -8.14
CA MET A 170 8.99 -1.14 -7.41
C MET A 170 10.27 -1.54 -8.14
N GLU A 171 10.33 -2.75 -8.72
CA GLU A 171 11.44 -3.15 -9.58
C GLU A 171 11.58 -2.20 -10.79
N ARG A 172 10.46 -1.78 -11.39
CA ARG A 172 10.46 -0.82 -12.49
C ARG A 172 10.98 0.55 -12.07
N TYR A 173 10.55 1.08 -10.92
CA TYR A 173 11.07 2.35 -10.40
C TYR A 173 12.56 2.26 -10.10
N LYS A 174 13.03 1.17 -9.49
CA LYS A 174 14.46 0.93 -9.28
C LYS A 174 15.23 0.94 -10.59
N LEU A 175 14.71 0.25 -11.61
CA LEU A 175 15.29 0.22 -12.95
C LEU A 175 15.34 1.62 -13.57
N GLN A 176 14.26 2.39 -13.49
CA GLN A 176 14.20 3.76 -14.00
C GLN A 176 15.26 4.65 -13.35
N LEU A 177 15.40 4.57 -12.02
CA LEU A 177 16.42 5.32 -11.28
C LEU A 177 17.84 4.97 -11.73
N LEU A 178 18.12 3.69 -11.93
CA LEU A 178 19.42 3.21 -12.36
C LEU A 178 19.75 3.58 -13.83
N THR A 179 18.72 3.83 -14.65
CA THR A 179 18.89 4.23 -16.07
C THR A 179 18.92 5.73 -16.28
N GLU A 180 18.44 6.52 -15.33
CA GLU A 180 18.49 7.98 -15.44
C GLU A 180 19.94 8.44 -15.65
N LYS A 181 20.20 9.15 -16.79
CA LYS A 181 21.55 9.35 -17.35
C LYS A 181 22.55 9.91 -16.32
N ASN A 182 22.15 10.90 -15.55
CA ASN A 182 23.05 11.53 -14.57
C ASN A 182 23.14 10.72 -13.28
N TYR A 183 22.02 10.17 -12.82
CA TYR A 183 21.93 9.44 -11.58
C TYR A 183 22.51 8.02 -11.72
N GLY A 184 22.19 7.32 -12.79
CA GLY A 184 22.70 5.97 -13.05
C GLY A 184 24.23 5.92 -13.24
N ASN A 185 24.84 6.98 -13.83
CA ASN A 185 26.31 7.07 -13.96
C ASN A 185 27.00 7.28 -12.61
N LYS A 186 26.46 8.15 -11.76
CA LYS A 186 26.95 8.36 -10.39
C LYS A 186 26.88 7.04 -9.60
N LEU A 187 25.72 6.41 -9.53
CA LEU A 187 25.54 5.14 -8.83
C LEU A 187 26.47 4.04 -9.34
N LYS A 188 26.68 3.96 -10.66
CA LYS A 188 27.60 2.98 -11.24
C LYS A 188 29.04 3.20 -10.78
N SER A 189 29.48 4.46 -10.66
CA SER A 189 30.78 4.80 -10.11
C SER A 189 30.90 4.38 -8.65
N ASP A 190 29.87 4.71 -7.84
CA ASP A 190 29.82 4.40 -6.40
C ASP A 190 29.82 2.88 -6.16
N TYR A 191 29.08 2.12 -6.97
CA TYR A 191 29.07 0.64 -6.86
C TYR A 191 30.41 0.01 -7.30
N LYS A 192 31.10 0.56 -8.30
CA LYS A 192 32.44 0.10 -8.67
C LYS A 192 33.44 0.33 -7.56
N GLU A 193 33.38 1.51 -6.95
CA GLU A 193 34.22 1.84 -5.81
C GLU A 193 33.93 0.90 -4.62
N ALA A 194 32.64 0.65 -4.32
CA ALA A 194 32.24 -0.26 -3.26
C ALA A 194 32.75 -1.70 -3.48
N VAL A 195 32.68 -2.22 -4.71
CA VAL A 195 33.26 -3.53 -5.07
C VAL A 195 34.76 -3.54 -4.91
N SER A 196 35.46 -2.47 -5.29
CA SER A 196 36.91 -2.35 -5.15
C SER A 196 37.35 -2.33 -3.69
N ASN A 197 36.59 -1.61 -2.84
CA ASN A 197 36.88 -1.48 -1.41
C ASN A 197 36.54 -2.74 -0.61
N ASN A 198 35.52 -3.50 -1.03
CA ASN A 198 35.13 -4.76 -0.39
C ASN A 198 34.79 -5.84 -1.43
N PRO A 199 35.82 -6.56 -1.97
CA PRO A 199 35.61 -7.57 -3.02
C PRO A 199 34.87 -8.84 -2.59
N LEU A 200 34.50 -8.97 -1.32
CA LEU A 200 33.71 -10.10 -0.79
C LEU A 200 32.25 -9.71 -0.53
N ASP A 201 31.89 -8.45 -0.72
CA ASP A 201 30.52 -7.95 -0.52
C ASP A 201 29.66 -8.25 -1.74
N GLU A 202 28.88 -9.33 -1.66
CA GLU A 202 27.94 -9.75 -2.69
C GLU A 202 26.97 -8.61 -3.09
N LYS A 203 26.51 -7.81 -2.11
CA LYS A 203 25.54 -6.76 -2.33
C LYS A 203 26.07 -5.68 -3.29
N SER A 204 27.33 -5.26 -3.14
CA SER A 204 27.95 -4.29 -4.04
C SER A 204 28.07 -4.83 -5.46
N TYR A 205 28.42 -6.11 -5.63
CA TYR A 205 28.41 -6.77 -6.94
C TYR A 205 27.02 -6.81 -7.55
N VAL A 206 25.99 -7.23 -6.80
CA VAL A 206 24.62 -7.29 -7.27
C VAL A 206 24.11 -5.91 -7.70
N SER A 207 24.39 -4.86 -6.93
CA SER A 207 24.02 -3.48 -7.27
C SER A 207 24.71 -3.03 -8.56
N LEU A 208 26.00 -3.34 -8.75
CA LEU A 208 26.71 -3.02 -9.97
C LEU A 208 26.20 -3.80 -11.19
N ILE A 209 25.90 -5.10 -11.02
CA ILE A 209 25.28 -5.94 -12.06
C ILE A 209 23.94 -5.37 -12.48
N GLN A 210 23.07 -5.04 -11.53
CA GLN A 210 21.75 -4.43 -11.80
C GLN A 210 21.89 -3.09 -12.54
N SER A 211 22.87 -2.26 -12.18
CA SER A 211 23.16 -1.02 -12.87
C SER A 211 23.54 -1.23 -14.35
N TYR A 212 24.28 -2.30 -14.67
CA TYR A 212 24.58 -2.63 -16.06
C TYR A 212 23.36 -3.20 -16.80
N ILE A 213 22.59 -4.10 -16.16
CA ILE A 213 21.37 -4.69 -16.73
C ILE A 213 20.36 -3.59 -17.08
N SER A 214 20.16 -2.60 -16.18
CA SER A 214 19.27 -1.46 -16.37
C SER A 214 19.60 -0.64 -17.61
N ASN A 215 20.89 -0.54 -17.94
CA ASN A 215 21.37 0.19 -19.10
C ASN A 215 21.52 -0.71 -20.35
N ASN A 216 20.88 -1.88 -20.37
CA ASN A 216 21.00 -2.90 -21.44
C ASN A 216 22.45 -3.33 -21.76
N GLN A 217 23.38 -3.11 -20.81
CA GLN A 217 24.80 -3.48 -20.95
C GLN A 217 25.03 -4.90 -20.40
N PHE A 218 24.28 -5.87 -20.93
CA PHE A 218 24.29 -7.24 -20.43
C PHE A 218 25.69 -7.89 -20.47
N ASP A 219 26.51 -7.61 -21.49
CA ASP A 219 27.86 -8.17 -21.55
C ASP A 219 28.72 -7.73 -20.36
N LYS A 220 28.65 -6.45 -19.99
CA LYS A 220 29.35 -5.94 -18.80
C LYS A 220 28.78 -6.54 -17.51
N ALA A 221 27.45 -6.72 -17.44
CA ALA A 221 26.82 -7.40 -16.29
C ALA A 221 27.37 -8.82 -16.15
N TYR A 222 27.50 -9.57 -17.24
CA TYR A 222 28.06 -10.92 -17.23
C TYR A 222 29.53 -10.94 -16.84
N ASP A 223 30.32 -9.93 -17.24
CA ASP A 223 31.74 -9.81 -16.82
C ASP A 223 31.84 -9.63 -15.30
N ILE A 224 30.99 -8.78 -14.71
CA ILE A 224 30.91 -8.58 -13.25
C ILE A 224 30.42 -9.86 -12.54
N ILE A 225 29.44 -10.58 -13.10
CA ILE A 225 29.01 -11.89 -12.53
C ILE A 225 30.18 -12.90 -12.58
N ALA A 226 30.98 -12.91 -13.64
CA ALA A 226 32.14 -13.79 -13.74
C ALA A 226 33.24 -13.41 -12.74
N GLU A 227 33.44 -12.14 -12.46
CA GLU A 227 34.34 -11.67 -11.41
C GLU A 227 33.81 -12.06 -10.02
N MET A 228 32.53 -11.80 -9.75
CA MET A 228 31.86 -12.16 -8.50
C MET A 228 31.95 -13.66 -8.23
N ALA A 229 31.76 -14.51 -9.24
CA ALA A 229 31.82 -15.97 -9.10
C ALA A 229 33.17 -16.47 -8.56
N LYS A 230 34.27 -15.74 -8.80
CA LYS A 230 35.60 -16.06 -8.28
C LYS A 230 35.74 -15.66 -6.81
N LYS A 231 35.01 -14.67 -6.34
CA LYS A 231 35.12 -14.08 -4.99
C LYS A 231 33.99 -14.56 -4.06
N VAL A 232 32.79 -14.75 -4.60
CA VAL A 232 31.58 -15.17 -3.89
C VAL A 232 30.93 -16.34 -4.64
N PRO A 233 31.57 -17.55 -4.65
CA PRO A 233 31.15 -18.68 -5.50
C PRO A 233 29.80 -19.28 -5.11
N ASN A 234 29.31 -19.02 -3.89
CA ASN A 234 28.02 -19.52 -3.40
C ASN A 234 26.85 -18.60 -3.72
N SER A 235 27.08 -17.50 -4.42
CA SER A 235 26.01 -16.60 -4.84
C SER A 235 25.09 -17.25 -5.87
N ASP A 236 23.79 -17.04 -5.73
CA ASP A 236 22.79 -17.50 -6.71
C ASP A 236 23.03 -16.90 -8.11
N TRP A 237 23.61 -15.72 -8.20
CA TRP A 237 23.96 -15.08 -9.47
C TRP A 237 24.97 -15.88 -10.31
N VAL A 238 25.74 -16.77 -9.68
CA VAL A 238 26.65 -17.69 -10.39
C VAL A 238 25.87 -18.62 -11.32
N GLN A 239 24.62 -18.96 -10.99
CA GLN A 239 23.75 -19.78 -11.85
C GLN A 239 23.47 -19.10 -13.20
N VAL A 240 23.40 -17.78 -13.24
CA VAL A 240 23.24 -16.99 -14.48
C VAL A 240 24.48 -17.18 -15.38
N LEU A 241 25.68 -17.20 -14.81
CA LEU A 241 26.91 -17.45 -15.55
C LEU A 241 26.96 -18.90 -16.06
N LEU A 242 26.62 -19.88 -15.22
CA LEU A 242 26.57 -21.28 -15.60
C LEU A 242 25.56 -21.52 -16.74
N PHE A 243 24.41 -20.92 -16.68
CA PHE A 243 23.41 -20.94 -17.74
C PHE A 243 24.00 -20.43 -19.06
N ARG A 244 24.57 -19.23 -19.07
CA ARG A 244 25.14 -18.62 -20.28
C ARG A 244 26.28 -19.47 -20.87
N ASN A 245 27.14 -20.02 -20.04
CA ASN A 245 28.21 -20.89 -20.48
C ASN A 245 27.67 -22.19 -21.11
N ALA A 246 26.65 -22.79 -20.49
CA ALA A 246 25.99 -23.96 -21.05
C ALA A 246 25.35 -23.71 -22.43
N LEU A 247 24.71 -22.54 -22.61
CA LEU A 247 24.18 -22.15 -23.93
C LEU A 247 25.28 -21.98 -24.97
N LYS A 248 26.38 -21.32 -24.63
CA LYS A 248 27.52 -21.15 -25.55
C LYS A 248 28.11 -22.46 -26.00
N ASN A 249 28.11 -23.45 -25.12
CA ASN A 249 28.65 -24.80 -25.39
C ASN A 249 27.61 -25.79 -25.93
N ASN A 250 26.38 -25.33 -26.26
CA ASN A 250 25.27 -26.17 -26.71
C ASN A 250 24.92 -27.33 -25.76
N GLN A 251 25.02 -27.09 -24.45
CA GLN A 251 24.79 -28.10 -23.40
C GLN A 251 23.39 -27.97 -22.83
N TYR A 252 22.38 -28.66 -23.39
CA TYR A 252 20.98 -28.55 -22.99
C TYR A 252 20.70 -28.89 -21.51
N PRO A 253 21.12 -30.10 -20.98
CA PRO A 253 20.79 -30.45 -19.63
C PRO A 253 21.41 -29.50 -18.59
N PRO A 254 22.68 -29.07 -18.70
CA PRO A 254 23.25 -28.04 -17.83
C PRO A 254 22.55 -26.69 -17.95
N ALA A 255 22.16 -26.23 -19.16
CA ALA A 255 21.44 -24.98 -19.35
C ALA A 255 20.08 -25.02 -18.67
N TYR A 256 19.32 -26.10 -18.84
CA TYR A 256 18.02 -26.25 -18.21
C TYR A 256 18.13 -26.28 -16.67
N LYS A 257 19.09 -27.01 -16.13
CA LYS A 257 19.33 -27.04 -14.68
C LYS A 257 19.66 -25.66 -14.11
N ALA A 258 20.56 -24.93 -14.78
CA ALA A 258 20.94 -23.59 -14.36
C ALA A 258 19.76 -22.61 -14.48
N LEU A 259 18.96 -22.70 -15.55
CA LEU A 259 17.72 -21.94 -15.74
C LEU A 259 16.75 -22.16 -14.57
N THR A 260 16.52 -23.43 -14.19
CA THR A 260 15.64 -23.77 -13.08
C THR A 260 16.11 -23.14 -11.76
N ASN A 261 17.42 -23.16 -11.50
CA ASN A 261 17.99 -22.53 -10.31
C ASN A 261 17.81 -21.00 -10.35
N VAL A 262 18.03 -20.35 -11.50
CA VAL A 262 17.81 -18.90 -11.66
C VAL A 262 16.35 -18.53 -11.41
N VAL A 263 15.40 -19.25 -11.99
CA VAL A 263 13.96 -18.96 -11.85
C VAL A 263 13.48 -19.12 -10.41
N ASN A 264 13.98 -20.13 -9.72
CA ASN A 264 13.59 -20.44 -8.34
C ASN A 264 14.31 -19.58 -7.29
N SER A 265 15.39 -18.88 -7.64
CA SER A 265 16.11 -18.03 -6.71
C SER A 265 15.31 -16.79 -6.34
N SER A 266 15.25 -16.46 -5.04
CA SER A 266 14.72 -15.19 -4.56
C SER A 266 15.71 -14.03 -4.63
N ALA A 267 17.00 -14.32 -4.81
CA ALA A 267 18.07 -13.32 -4.89
C ALA A 267 18.24 -12.72 -6.28
N ILE A 268 17.70 -13.37 -7.33
CA ILE A 268 17.81 -12.90 -8.71
C ILE A 268 16.58 -12.11 -9.09
N THR A 269 16.78 -10.91 -9.65
CA THR A 269 15.69 -10.02 -10.07
C THR A 269 14.83 -10.62 -11.17
N GLU A 270 13.54 -10.30 -11.18
CA GLU A 270 12.59 -10.77 -12.21
C GLU A 270 13.03 -10.36 -13.61
N LEU A 271 13.62 -9.19 -13.77
CA LEU A 271 14.14 -8.74 -15.06
C LEU A 271 15.23 -9.67 -15.60
N MET A 272 16.15 -10.14 -14.73
CA MET A 272 17.18 -11.09 -15.15
C MET A 272 16.61 -12.48 -15.41
N LYS A 273 15.64 -12.95 -14.62
CA LYS A 273 14.92 -14.19 -14.86
C LYS A 273 14.24 -14.20 -16.22
N HIS A 274 13.52 -13.11 -16.56
CA HIS A 274 12.90 -12.95 -17.88
C HIS A 274 13.93 -12.96 -19.01
N ARG A 275 15.07 -12.29 -18.81
CA ARG A 275 16.16 -12.29 -19.81
C ARG A 275 16.71 -13.69 -20.05
N VAL A 276 17.06 -14.40 -19.00
CA VAL A 276 17.60 -15.77 -19.05
C VAL A 276 16.58 -16.71 -19.70
N PHE A 277 15.31 -16.61 -19.35
CA PHE A 277 14.25 -17.42 -19.93
C PHE A 277 14.10 -17.17 -21.45
N ASN A 278 14.11 -15.91 -21.88
CA ASN A 278 14.04 -15.54 -23.29
C ASN A 278 15.26 -16.05 -24.08
N GLU A 279 16.47 -15.97 -23.50
CA GLU A 279 17.68 -16.53 -24.12
C GLU A 279 17.58 -18.03 -24.31
N TYR A 280 16.99 -18.74 -23.33
CA TYR A 280 16.73 -20.18 -23.43
C TYR A 280 15.71 -20.51 -24.54
N LEU A 281 14.61 -19.77 -24.65
CA LEU A 281 13.62 -19.96 -25.70
C LEU A 281 14.22 -19.77 -27.10
N ILE A 282 15.05 -18.72 -27.28
CA ILE A 282 15.75 -18.47 -28.55
C ILE A 282 16.70 -19.64 -28.86
N PHE A 283 17.43 -20.11 -27.89
CA PHE A 283 18.36 -21.22 -28.04
C PHE A 283 17.64 -22.53 -28.45
N VAL A 284 16.55 -22.89 -27.79
CA VAL A 284 15.74 -24.07 -28.11
C VAL A 284 15.16 -23.94 -29.52
N ASN A 285 14.58 -22.80 -29.89
CA ASN A 285 14.00 -22.57 -31.20
C ASN A 285 15.05 -22.65 -32.34
N GLN A 286 16.22 -22.06 -32.13
CA GLN A 286 17.32 -22.16 -33.12
C GLN A 286 17.80 -23.59 -33.31
N SER A 287 17.85 -24.36 -32.24
CA SER A 287 18.29 -25.74 -32.23
C SER A 287 17.25 -26.65 -32.91
N TYR A 288 15.96 -26.42 -32.66
CA TYR A 288 14.86 -27.10 -33.32
C TYR A 288 14.87 -26.82 -34.83
N TYR A 289 15.08 -25.55 -35.22
CA TYR A 289 15.16 -25.17 -36.66
C TYR A 289 16.36 -25.81 -37.35
N ARG A 290 17.55 -25.89 -36.71
CA ARG A 290 18.73 -26.58 -37.21
C ARG A 290 18.47 -28.07 -37.38
N PHE A 291 17.85 -28.70 -36.40
CA PHE A 291 17.47 -30.10 -36.42
C PHE A 291 16.51 -30.39 -37.60
N TYR A 292 15.44 -29.60 -37.73
CA TYR A 292 14.46 -29.74 -38.80
C TYR A 292 15.11 -29.59 -40.19
N LYS A 293 15.94 -28.57 -40.41
CA LYS A 293 16.65 -28.32 -41.64
C LYS A 293 17.63 -29.47 -42.00
N TYR A 294 18.24 -30.12 -41.04
CA TYR A 294 19.21 -31.17 -41.25
C TYR A 294 18.58 -32.54 -41.57
N TYR A 295 17.39 -32.80 -41.05
CA TYR A 295 16.75 -34.13 -41.19
C TYR A 295 15.57 -34.16 -42.15
N PHE A 296 15.05 -33.03 -42.61
CA PHE A 296 13.86 -32.93 -43.44
C PHE A 296 14.05 -32.11 -44.74
N GLN A 297 15.26 -31.72 -45.08
CA GLN A 297 15.71 -31.28 -46.40
C GLN A 297 16.71 -32.30 -46.96
#